data_4085bdc23c51c6d07a04469f2cf41785
#
_entry.id   4085bdc23c51c6d07a04469f2cf41785
#
_cell.length_a   1.000
_cell.length_b   1.000
_cell.length_c   1.000
_cell.angle_alpha   90.00
_cell.angle_beta   90.00
_cell.angle_gamma   90.00
#
_symmetry.space_group_name_H-M   'P 1'
#
loop_
_entity.id
_entity.type
_entity.pdbx_description
1 polymer ?
#
loop_
_entity_poly.entity_id
_entity_poly.type
_entity_poly.pdbx_seq_one_letter_code
_entity_poly.pdbx_strand_id
1 'polypeptide(L)'
;MQQGEIHKFEMQGTRLVLDIHSGSLHQVDEVVWDLLDYGADGPGEADLAALRARHGAEAVAEAMAEVEWLKAQGVLFAPPPDWEPVMPKPGDPLRAICLNVAHACNLKCTYCFACDGTYGGPAKLMPFEVARQAVDLLIRLSGARPACEIDFFGGEPLLNWRVVKQTIAYAREAGRKAGKSFTFTLTTNAMLLTPEILDELDREQVSLILSLDGRPEVHDAKRCGSHAPVERAIRMVLDRRAPGGRPAWEYGAAQGASGRGAYAVVRGTYTADNLDFAEDALYMMEHMQSPHFSLEPVVATPDEPYALREEHLPRLLAEYERLALEVDRRRREGRPVTFHHFAVESETGPCLPRRVQGCGAGVQYLAVTPEGDLYPCHQFVGREHYRLGNVTDGIVATDLQARLAGCHIYTKRPCPTCWARYYCSGGCHANADLLSGDIFQPDPIGCALTKKRVECGLWLKARALMDAEAEPAAR
;
A
#
# COMPACT_ATOMS: atom_id res chain seq x y z
N MET A 1 -33.23 -4.38 -0.90
CA MET A 1 -31.92 -4.98 -0.62
C MET A 1 -31.05 -4.57 -1.81
N GLN A 2 -29.85 -4.00 -1.59
CA GLN A 2 -28.93 -3.76 -2.71
C GLN A 2 -28.53 -5.12 -3.29
N GLN A 3 -28.68 -5.30 -4.60
CA GLN A 3 -28.21 -6.47 -5.31
C GLN A 3 -26.70 -6.65 -5.10
N GLY A 4 -26.23 -7.88 -4.94
CA GLY A 4 -24.82 -8.19 -4.86
C GLY A 4 -24.07 -7.66 -6.08
N GLU A 5 -22.88 -7.12 -5.86
CA GLU A 5 -22.07 -6.50 -6.92
C GLU A 5 -20.91 -7.43 -7.29
N ILE A 6 -20.64 -7.55 -8.60
CA ILE A 6 -19.50 -8.30 -9.12
C ILE A 6 -18.64 -7.40 -10.01
N HIS A 7 -17.36 -7.78 -10.18
CA HIS A 7 -16.44 -7.18 -11.16
C HIS A 7 -15.90 -8.26 -12.09
N LYS A 8 -16.16 -8.12 -13.37
CA LYS A 8 -15.68 -9.01 -14.44
C LYS A 8 -14.46 -8.36 -15.11
N PHE A 9 -13.40 -9.12 -15.29
CA PHE A 9 -12.25 -8.70 -16.08
C PHE A 9 -11.56 -9.88 -16.75
N GLU A 10 -10.92 -9.62 -17.88
CA GLU A 10 -10.13 -10.62 -18.60
C GLU A 10 -8.68 -10.17 -18.66
N MET A 11 -7.76 -11.07 -18.38
CA MET A 11 -6.34 -10.83 -18.53
C MET A 11 -5.66 -12.09 -19.08
N GLN A 12 -4.94 -11.93 -20.21
CA GLN A 12 -4.22 -13.02 -20.87
C GLN A 12 -5.10 -14.25 -21.16
N GLY A 13 -6.32 -14.03 -21.63
CA GLY A 13 -7.27 -15.09 -21.95
C GLY A 13 -7.90 -15.78 -20.74
N THR A 14 -7.61 -15.33 -19.52
CA THR A 14 -8.25 -15.83 -18.30
C THR A 14 -9.38 -14.89 -17.92
N ARG A 15 -10.62 -15.38 -17.90
CA ARG A 15 -11.81 -14.64 -17.46
C ARG A 15 -12.03 -14.83 -15.98
N LEU A 16 -12.06 -13.73 -15.26
CA LEU A 16 -12.16 -13.70 -13.80
C LEU A 16 -13.35 -12.84 -13.35
N VAL A 17 -14.03 -13.32 -12.32
CA VAL A 17 -15.16 -12.64 -11.69
C VAL A 17 -14.87 -12.53 -10.20
N LEU A 18 -14.84 -11.30 -9.73
CA LEU A 18 -14.71 -10.97 -8.31
C LEU A 18 -16.08 -10.67 -7.74
N ASP A 19 -16.52 -11.40 -6.74
CA ASP A 19 -17.61 -10.96 -5.88
C ASP A 19 -17.09 -9.89 -4.90
N ILE A 20 -17.64 -8.67 -5.00
CA ILE A 20 -17.07 -7.50 -4.30
C ILE A 20 -17.24 -7.62 -2.79
N HIS A 21 -18.32 -8.19 -2.33
CA HIS A 21 -18.67 -8.22 -0.90
C HIS A 21 -18.06 -9.39 -0.14
N SER A 22 -18.06 -10.58 -0.73
CA SER A 22 -17.38 -11.76 -0.15
C SER A 22 -15.87 -11.74 -0.37
N GLY A 23 -15.40 -11.08 -1.45
CA GLY A 23 -14.00 -11.14 -1.91
C GLY A 23 -13.66 -12.44 -2.63
N SER A 24 -14.64 -13.29 -2.95
CA SER A 24 -14.45 -14.52 -3.69
C SER A 24 -14.09 -14.25 -5.13
N LEU A 25 -13.12 -14.99 -5.64
CA LEU A 25 -12.61 -14.88 -7.01
C LEU A 25 -12.90 -16.17 -7.76
N HIS A 26 -13.61 -16.07 -8.88
CA HIS A 26 -13.99 -17.20 -9.72
C HIS A 26 -13.34 -17.07 -11.09
N GLN A 27 -12.74 -18.14 -11.58
CA GLN A 27 -12.42 -18.30 -12.99
C GLN A 27 -13.64 -18.91 -13.68
N VAL A 28 -14.05 -18.32 -14.79
CA VAL A 28 -15.27 -18.73 -15.48
C VAL A 28 -15.03 -18.97 -16.98
N ASP A 29 -15.84 -19.81 -17.56
CA ASP A 29 -15.91 -20.03 -19.00
C ASP A 29 -16.74 -18.93 -19.71
N GLU A 30 -16.91 -19.05 -21.02
CA GLU A 30 -17.65 -18.08 -21.82
C GLU A 30 -19.16 -18.10 -21.51
N VAL A 31 -19.71 -19.26 -21.15
CA VAL A 31 -21.14 -19.40 -20.86
C VAL A 31 -21.51 -18.67 -19.57
N VAL A 32 -20.76 -18.94 -18.50
CA VAL A 32 -20.92 -18.25 -17.21
C VAL A 32 -20.60 -16.76 -17.35
N TRP A 33 -19.56 -16.42 -18.13
CA TRP A 33 -19.21 -15.02 -18.39
C TRP A 33 -20.37 -14.23 -18.98
N ASP A 34 -21.00 -14.75 -20.05
CA ASP A 34 -22.14 -14.11 -20.69
C ASP A 34 -23.40 -14.10 -19.80
N LEU A 35 -23.62 -15.20 -19.04
CA LEU A 35 -24.74 -15.31 -18.12
C LEU A 35 -24.69 -14.23 -17.03
N LEU A 36 -23.52 -13.92 -16.51
CA LEU A 36 -23.32 -12.92 -15.45
C LEU A 36 -23.56 -11.47 -15.90
N ASP A 37 -23.68 -11.17 -17.20
CA ASP A 37 -24.07 -9.84 -17.70
C ASP A 37 -25.50 -9.46 -17.30
N TYR A 38 -26.33 -10.44 -16.97
CA TYR A 38 -27.73 -10.22 -16.52
C TYR A 38 -27.85 -10.00 -15.00
N GLY A 39 -26.73 -9.97 -14.26
CA GLY A 39 -26.71 -9.71 -12.83
C GLY A 39 -27.35 -10.79 -11.97
N ALA A 40 -27.67 -10.43 -10.73
CA ALA A 40 -28.17 -11.38 -9.73
C ALA A 40 -29.56 -11.96 -10.05
N ASP A 41 -30.39 -11.22 -10.79
CA ASP A 41 -31.76 -11.65 -11.16
C ASP A 41 -31.74 -12.63 -12.35
N GLY A 42 -30.60 -12.73 -13.05
CA GLY A 42 -30.43 -13.59 -14.23
C GLY A 42 -31.15 -13.08 -15.50
N PRO A 43 -31.04 -13.81 -16.61
CA PRO A 43 -31.62 -13.42 -17.90
C PRO A 43 -33.15 -13.58 -17.94
N GLY A 44 -33.83 -12.67 -18.65
CA GLY A 44 -35.22 -12.85 -19.04
C GLY A 44 -35.40 -13.95 -20.09
N GLU A 45 -36.67 -14.29 -20.44
CA GLU A 45 -36.95 -15.40 -21.39
C GLU A 45 -36.30 -15.19 -22.76
N ALA A 46 -36.32 -13.97 -23.29
CA ALA A 46 -35.73 -13.66 -24.58
C ALA A 46 -34.21 -13.80 -24.57
N ASP A 47 -33.54 -13.32 -23.50
CA ASP A 47 -32.10 -13.40 -23.30
C ASP A 47 -31.65 -14.84 -23.09
N LEU A 48 -32.42 -15.60 -22.31
CA LEU A 48 -32.19 -17.01 -22.11
C LEU A 48 -32.29 -17.82 -23.42
N ALA A 49 -33.23 -17.47 -24.30
CA ALA A 49 -33.34 -18.09 -25.62
C ALA A 49 -32.11 -17.75 -26.49
N ALA A 50 -31.61 -16.50 -26.43
CA ALA A 50 -30.41 -16.10 -27.14
C ALA A 50 -29.13 -16.81 -26.60
N LEU A 51 -28.97 -16.91 -25.28
CA LEU A 51 -27.87 -17.66 -24.66
C LEU A 51 -27.88 -19.12 -25.06
N ARG A 52 -29.05 -19.76 -25.05
CA ARG A 52 -29.20 -21.17 -25.47
C ARG A 52 -28.88 -21.38 -26.94
N ALA A 53 -29.24 -20.42 -27.81
CA ALA A 53 -28.90 -20.46 -29.23
C ALA A 53 -27.39 -20.34 -29.47
N ARG A 54 -26.68 -19.54 -28.62
CA ARG A 54 -25.23 -19.30 -28.74
C ARG A 54 -24.41 -20.45 -28.15
N HIS A 55 -24.76 -20.93 -26.96
CA HIS A 55 -23.93 -21.84 -26.18
C HIS A 55 -24.50 -23.25 -26.06
N GLY A 56 -25.73 -23.49 -26.47
CA GLY A 56 -26.44 -24.73 -26.27
C GLY A 56 -27.26 -24.76 -24.98
N ALA A 57 -28.39 -25.48 -25.03
CA ALA A 57 -29.35 -25.48 -23.92
C ALA A 57 -28.79 -26.16 -22.65
N GLU A 58 -28.01 -27.24 -22.82
CA GLU A 58 -27.40 -28.00 -21.73
C GLU A 58 -26.34 -27.19 -20.99
N ALA A 59 -25.38 -26.58 -21.71
CA ALA A 59 -24.33 -25.75 -21.12
C ALA A 59 -24.89 -24.51 -20.37
N VAL A 60 -25.94 -23.89 -20.91
CA VAL A 60 -26.62 -22.78 -20.21
C VAL A 60 -27.33 -23.26 -18.94
N ALA A 61 -27.94 -24.47 -18.96
CA ALA A 61 -28.59 -25.02 -17.78
C ALA A 61 -27.59 -25.36 -16.66
N GLU A 62 -26.43 -25.93 -17.03
CA GLU A 62 -25.33 -26.20 -16.10
C GLU A 62 -24.78 -24.93 -15.49
N ALA A 63 -24.46 -23.91 -16.32
CA ALA A 63 -23.98 -22.61 -15.87
C ALA A 63 -24.96 -21.91 -14.90
N MET A 64 -26.27 -21.95 -15.21
CA MET A 64 -27.30 -21.43 -14.32
C MET A 64 -27.34 -22.15 -12.98
N ALA A 65 -27.21 -23.49 -12.96
CA ALA A 65 -27.20 -24.28 -11.75
C ALA A 65 -25.96 -23.97 -10.89
N GLU A 66 -24.79 -23.79 -11.50
CA GLU A 66 -23.56 -23.38 -10.83
C GLU A 66 -23.67 -21.98 -10.22
N VAL A 67 -24.17 -21.00 -10.97
CA VAL A 67 -24.38 -19.64 -10.49
C VAL A 67 -25.34 -19.62 -9.28
N GLU A 68 -26.45 -20.35 -9.35
CA GLU A 68 -27.39 -20.43 -8.22
C GLU A 68 -26.77 -21.14 -7.01
N TRP A 69 -25.94 -22.15 -7.22
CA TRP A 69 -25.20 -22.80 -6.13
C TRP A 69 -24.22 -21.81 -5.46
N LEU A 70 -23.41 -21.08 -6.22
CA LEU A 70 -22.48 -20.08 -5.71
C LEU A 70 -23.20 -18.95 -4.94
N LYS A 71 -24.37 -18.52 -5.43
CA LYS A 71 -25.24 -17.57 -4.73
C LYS A 71 -25.71 -18.13 -3.39
N ALA A 72 -26.14 -19.39 -3.36
CA ALA A 72 -26.58 -20.04 -2.13
C ALA A 72 -25.44 -20.22 -1.11
N GLN A 73 -24.19 -20.35 -1.57
CA GLN A 73 -23.01 -20.35 -0.69
C GLN A 73 -22.59 -18.94 -0.21
N GLY A 74 -23.19 -17.86 -0.72
CA GLY A 74 -22.83 -16.50 -0.39
C GLY A 74 -21.46 -16.05 -0.93
N VAL A 75 -20.97 -16.68 -2.00
CA VAL A 75 -19.68 -16.38 -2.64
C VAL A 75 -19.83 -15.74 -4.03
N LEU A 76 -21.06 -15.55 -4.49
CA LEU A 76 -21.41 -14.81 -5.69
C LEU A 76 -22.67 -14.00 -5.41
N PHE A 77 -22.68 -12.71 -5.82
CA PHE A 77 -23.74 -11.74 -5.50
C PHE A 77 -24.04 -11.65 -3.99
N ALA A 78 -22.99 -11.77 -3.18
CA ALA A 78 -23.08 -11.71 -1.74
C ALA A 78 -23.68 -10.36 -1.26
N PRO A 79 -24.42 -10.35 -0.14
CA PRO A 79 -24.90 -9.10 0.44
C PRO A 79 -23.73 -8.27 1.00
N PRO A 80 -23.86 -6.93 1.07
CA PRO A 80 -22.85 -6.09 1.69
C PRO A 80 -22.69 -6.47 3.18
N PRO A 81 -21.42 -6.55 3.67
CA PRO A 81 -21.15 -6.80 5.08
C PRO A 81 -21.57 -5.61 5.95
N ASP A 82 -21.84 -5.88 7.24
CA ASP A 82 -22.07 -4.81 8.22
C ASP A 82 -20.73 -4.15 8.60
N TRP A 83 -20.57 -2.88 8.21
CA TRP A 83 -19.37 -2.09 8.44
C TRP A 83 -19.45 -1.14 9.64
N GLU A 84 -20.62 -0.93 10.21
CA GLU A 84 -20.80 0.03 11.30
C GLU A 84 -19.83 -0.17 12.47
N PRO A 85 -19.57 -1.42 12.91
CA PRO A 85 -18.66 -1.67 14.04
C PRO A 85 -17.20 -1.27 13.77
N VAL A 86 -16.81 -1.10 12.51
CA VAL A 86 -15.43 -0.83 12.11
C VAL A 86 -15.21 0.57 11.52
N MET A 87 -16.23 1.41 11.55
CA MET A 87 -16.12 2.80 11.10
C MET A 87 -15.10 3.56 11.96
N PRO A 88 -14.16 4.30 11.35
CA PRO A 88 -13.19 5.08 12.09
C PRO A 88 -13.87 6.22 12.86
N LYS A 89 -13.42 6.45 14.08
CA LYS A 89 -13.97 7.47 14.99
C LYS A 89 -12.86 8.38 15.51
N PRO A 90 -13.15 9.67 15.76
CA PRO A 90 -12.24 10.52 16.52
C PRO A 90 -11.91 9.86 17.87
N GLY A 91 -10.64 9.85 18.23
CA GLY A 91 -10.18 9.21 19.47
C GLY A 91 -9.98 7.69 19.41
N ASP A 92 -10.13 7.06 18.25
CA ASP A 92 -9.72 5.67 18.07
C ASP A 92 -8.27 5.48 18.51
N PRO A 93 -7.92 4.33 19.12
CA PRO A 93 -6.57 4.09 19.59
C PRO A 93 -5.52 4.25 18.51
N LEU A 94 -4.55 5.16 18.74
CA LEU A 94 -3.45 5.42 17.84
C LEU A 94 -2.61 4.16 17.66
N ARG A 95 -2.28 3.82 16.40
CA ARG A 95 -1.49 2.64 16.05
C ARG A 95 -0.02 2.99 15.83
N ALA A 96 0.24 4.11 15.14
CA ALA A 96 1.57 4.44 14.67
C ALA A 96 1.82 5.95 14.63
N ILE A 97 3.10 6.32 14.75
CA ILE A 97 3.58 7.67 14.45
C ILE A 97 4.72 7.62 13.44
N CYS A 98 4.75 8.62 12.56
CA CYS A 98 5.87 8.92 11.69
C CYS A 98 6.66 10.08 12.30
N LEU A 99 7.89 9.84 12.69
CA LEU A 99 8.79 10.88 13.20
C LEU A 99 9.60 11.47 12.05
N ASN A 100 9.30 12.71 11.66
CA ASN A 100 10.15 13.46 10.75
C ASN A 100 11.38 13.95 11.52
N VAL A 101 12.32 13.01 11.75
CA VAL A 101 13.48 13.30 12.60
C VAL A 101 14.45 14.33 11.99
N ALA A 102 14.32 14.59 10.68
CA ALA A 102 15.12 15.59 9.97
C ALA A 102 14.27 16.32 8.92
N HIS A 103 14.10 17.62 9.08
CA HIS A 103 13.69 18.53 8.01
C HIS A 103 14.95 19.02 7.27
N ALA A 104 15.72 18.08 6.75
CA ALA A 104 16.92 18.27 5.95
C ALA A 104 17.21 16.97 5.16
N CYS A 105 17.79 17.10 3.98
CA CYS A 105 18.19 15.98 3.15
C CYS A 105 19.56 16.24 2.53
N ASN A 106 20.32 15.17 2.29
CA ASN A 106 21.59 15.21 1.57
C ASN A 106 21.43 14.98 0.05
N LEU A 107 20.19 14.79 -0.43
CA LEU A 107 19.81 14.75 -1.85
C LEU A 107 18.76 15.83 -2.16
N LYS A 108 18.65 16.17 -3.44
CA LYS A 108 17.65 17.11 -3.99
C LYS A 108 16.93 16.45 -5.16
N CYS A 109 16.03 15.52 -4.83
CA CYS A 109 15.27 14.79 -5.85
C CYS A 109 14.29 15.71 -6.58
N THR A 110 14.23 15.67 -7.89
CA THR A 110 13.42 16.59 -8.72
C THR A 110 11.91 16.51 -8.44
N TYR A 111 11.41 15.37 -7.97
CA TYR A 111 9.99 15.13 -7.65
C TYR A 111 9.71 15.14 -6.14
N CYS A 112 10.61 15.69 -5.31
CA CYS A 112 10.50 15.58 -3.86
C CYS A 112 9.30 16.36 -3.32
N PHE A 113 8.27 15.67 -2.83
CA PHE A 113 7.09 16.28 -2.21
C PHE A 113 7.43 17.05 -0.92
N ALA A 114 8.59 16.74 -0.30
CA ALA A 114 9.05 17.37 0.94
C ALA A 114 9.95 18.60 0.71
N CYS A 115 9.94 19.20 -0.49
CA CYS A 115 10.74 20.41 -0.80
C CYS A 115 12.20 20.26 -0.34
N ASP A 116 12.96 19.38 -1.00
CA ASP A 116 14.34 19.05 -0.63
C ASP A 116 14.51 18.54 0.82
N GLY A 117 13.45 17.96 1.37
CA GLY A 117 13.42 17.44 2.73
C GLY A 117 13.13 18.47 3.82
N THR A 118 12.91 19.74 3.48
CA THR A 118 12.65 20.83 4.46
C THR A 118 11.17 21.06 4.75
N TYR A 119 10.27 20.48 3.93
CA TYR A 119 8.82 20.70 4.00
C TYR A 119 8.42 22.18 3.86
N GLY A 120 9.21 22.96 3.09
CA GLY A 120 8.99 24.39 2.86
C GLY A 120 9.44 25.30 4.00
N GLY A 121 10.03 24.75 5.05
CA GLY A 121 10.58 25.47 6.21
C GLY A 121 12.12 25.51 6.23
N PRO A 122 12.71 26.01 7.32
CA PRO A 122 14.16 25.96 7.52
C PRO A 122 14.62 24.53 7.79
N ALA A 123 15.85 24.22 7.36
CA ALA A 123 16.49 22.94 7.70
C ALA A 123 16.62 22.79 9.23
N LYS A 124 16.14 21.66 9.77
CA LYS A 124 16.10 21.42 11.20
C LYS A 124 16.18 19.93 11.51
N LEU A 125 16.83 19.57 12.61
CA LEU A 125 16.86 18.23 13.15
C LEU A 125 15.99 18.16 14.41
N MET A 126 15.23 17.08 14.56
CA MET A 126 14.38 16.86 15.73
C MET A 126 15.25 16.69 17.00
N PRO A 127 15.00 17.46 18.06
CA PRO A 127 15.62 17.20 19.37
C PRO A 127 15.10 15.88 19.95
N PHE A 128 15.96 15.16 20.71
CA PHE A 128 15.52 13.91 21.35
C PHE A 128 14.32 14.12 22.30
N GLU A 129 14.24 15.27 22.95
CA GLU A 129 13.11 15.59 23.85
C GLU A 129 11.76 15.56 23.12
N VAL A 130 11.69 16.07 21.89
CA VAL A 130 10.48 16.00 21.06
C VAL A 130 10.14 14.55 20.68
N ALA A 131 11.16 13.78 20.27
CA ALA A 131 10.97 12.37 19.95
C ALA A 131 10.48 11.57 21.18
N ARG A 132 11.02 11.86 22.38
CA ARG A 132 10.60 11.27 23.64
C ARG A 132 9.11 11.58 23.93
N GLN A 133 8.72 12.86 23.83
CA GLN A 133 7.34 13.28 24.04
C GLN A 133 6.38 12.64 23.03
N ALA A 134 6.81 12.45 21.78
CA ALA A 134 6.03 11.76 20.76
C ALA A 134 5.80 10.28 21.11
N VAL A 135 6.82 9.59 21.63
CA VAL A 135 6.66 8.20 22.13
C VAL A 135 5.70 8.14 23.32
N ASP A 136 5.82 9.08 24.26
CA ASP A 136 4.91 9.16 25.41
C ASP A 136 3.46 9.42 24.97
N LEU A 137 3.28 10.31 23.97
CA LEU A 137 1.99 10.58 23.34
C LEU A 137 1.39 9.31 22.69
N LEU A 138 2.21 8.57 21.90
CA LEU A 138 1.77 7.32 21.26
C LEU A 138 1.33 6.30 22.30
N ILE A 139 2.10 6.09 23.37
CA ILE A 139 1.74 5.17 24.47
C ILE A 139 0.40 5.59 25.07
N ARG A 140 0.21 6.88 25.36
CA ARG A 140 -1.01 7.41 25.95
C ARG A 140 -2.22 7.22 25.03
N LEU A 141 -2.08 7.57 23.75
CA LEU A 141 -3.20 7.53 22.78
C LEU A 141 -3.47 6.14 22.20
N SER A 142 -2.56 5.18 22.35
CA SER A 142 -2.76 3.81 21.85
C SER A 142 -3.74 2.98 22.71
N GLY A 143 -4.18 3.49 23.88
CA GLY A 143 -5.15 2.81 24.70
C GLY A 143 -4.74 1.38 25.06
N ALA A 144 -5.62 0.43 24.82
CA ALA A 144 -5.39 -1.00 25.10
C ALA A 144 -4.59 -1.74 24.01
N ARG A 145 -4.14 -1.08 22.92
CA ARG A 145 -3.34 -1.75 21.90
C ARG A 145 -2.03 -2.32 22.49
N PRO A 146 -1.73 -3.61 22.24
CA PRO A 146 -0.50 -4.23 22.77
C PRO A 146 0.75 -3.87 21.97
N ALA A 147 0.56 -3.34 20.74
CA ALA A 147 1.66 -3.04 19.82
C ALA A 147 1.50 -1.65 19.20
N CYS A 148 2.62 -0.94 19.07
CA CYS A 148 2.76 0.36 18.46
C CYS A 148 3.85 0.35 17.38
N GLU A 149 3.76 1.26 16.42
CA GLU A 149 4.71 1.39 15.31
C GLU A 149 5.33 2.79 15.30
N ILE A 150 6.62 2.88 15.02
CA ILE A 150 7.32 4.15 14.80
C ILE A 150 8.05 4.07 13.47
N ASP A 151 7.68 5.00 12.57
CA ASP A 151 8.34 5.17 11.28
C ASP A 151 9.31 6.34 11.38
N PHE A 152 10.61 6.11 11.16
CA PHE A 152 11.59 7.18 11.02
C PHE A 152 11.63 7.67 9.59
N PHE A 153 11.37 8.97 9.44
CA PHE A 153 11.20 9.63 8.15
C PHE A 153 11.75 11.07 8.19
N GLY A 154 11.39 11.87 7.17
CA GLY A 154 11.71 13.29 7.02
C GLY A 154 12.32 13.56 5.66
N GLY A 155 13.36 14.38 5.57
CA GLY A 155 14.22 14.48 4.40
C GLY A 155 15.11 13.24 4.29
N GLU A 156 16.15 13.15 5.14
CA GLU A 156 16.94 11.93 5.33
C GLU A 156 17.12 11.67 6.83
N PRO A 157 16.50 10.63 7.38
CA PRO A 157 16.54 10.36 8.82
C PRO A 157 17.93 10.00 9.35
N LEU A 158 18.82 9.44 8.53
CA LEU A 158 20.19 9.13 8.96
C LEU A 158 21.04 10.38 9.23
N LEU A 159 20.63 11.58 8.79
CA LEU A 159 21.24 12.84 9.25
C LEU A 159 21.07 13.05 10.76
N ASN A 160 20.05 12.46 11.36
CA ASN A 160 19.78 12.53 12.79
C ASN A 160 19.87 11.13 13.46
N TRP A 161 20.85 10.34 13.02
CA TRP A 161 21.03 8.97 13.48
C TRP A 161 21.12 8.84 15.01
N ARG A 162 21.72 9.83 15.66
CA ARG A 162 21.81 9.85 17.13
C ARG A 162 20.42 9.83 17.77
N VAL A 163 19.50 10.65 17.29
CA VAL A 163 18.14 10.73 17.83
C VAL A 163 17.35 9.48 17.50
N VAL A 164 17.50 8.91 16.28
CA VAL A 164 16.89 7.63 15.91
C VAL A 164 17.26 6.56 16.95
N LYS A 165 18.55 6.36 17.25
CA LYS A 165 19.02 5.38 18.27
C LYS A 165 18.44 5.64 19.65
N GLN A 166 18.48 6.90 20.09
CA GLN A 166 17.95 7.28 21.41
C GLN A 166 16.44 7.00 21.50
N THR A 167 15.70 7.26 20.42
CA THR A 167 14.26 7.02 20.36
C THR A 167 13.92 5.54 20.42
N ILE A 168 14.64 4.69 19.68
CA ILE A 168 14.45 3.23 19.72
C ILE A 168 14.67 2.70 21.14
N ALA A 169 15.78 3.07 21.77
CA ALA A 169 16.09 2.64 23.13
C ALA A 169 15.01 3.08 24.12
N TYR A 170 14.60 4.34 24.04
CA TYR A 170 13.53 4.90 24.89
C TYR A 170 12.19 4.20 24.66
N ALA A 171 11.76 4.02 23.42
CA ALA A 171 10.49 3.40 23.08
C ALA A 171 10.42 1.95 23.59
N ARG A 172 11.50 1.18 23.49
CA ARG A 172 11.57 -0.18 24.05
C ARG A 172 11.43 -0.18 25.58
N GLU A 173 12.13 0.73 26.26
CA GLU A 173 12.04 0.82 27.72
C GLU A 173 10.67 1.29 28.20
N ALA A 174 10.16 2.38 27.63
CA ALA A 174 8.84 2.94 27.96
C ALA A 174 7.70 1.98 27.61
N GLY A 175 7.80 1.31 26.44
CA GLY A 175 6.84 0.30 26.01
C GLY A 175 6.76 -0.87 26.97
N ARG A 176 7.90 -1.42 27.39
CA ARG A 176 7.95 -2.51 28.38
C ARG A 176 7.28 -2.12 29.71
N LYS A 177 7.50 -0.88 30.18
CA LYS A 177 6.84 -0.35 31.39
C LYS A 177 5.33 -0.21 31.21
N ALA A 178 4.88 0.10 29.98
CA ALA A 178 3.47 0.26 29.64
C ALA A 178 2.78 -1.03 29.16
N GLY A 179 3.48 -2.17 29.14
CA GLY A 179 2.97 -3.44 28.60
C GLY A 179 2.76 -3.43 27.08
N LYS A 180 3.55 -2.65 26.34
CA LYS A 180 3.46 -2.48 24.90
C LYS A 180 4.73 -2.88 24.18
N SER A 181 4.59 -3.48 22.99
CA SER A 181 5.70 -3.73 22.08
C SER A 181 5.81 -2.62 21.04
N PHE A 182 7.02 -2.38 20.52
CA PHE A 182 7.28 -1.43 19.45
C PHE A 182 7.95 -2.12 18.27
N THR A 183 7.47 -1.80 17.06
CA THR A 183 8.15 -2.08 15.79
C THR A 183 8.64 -0.78 15.17
N PHE A 184 9.74 -0.87 14.41
CA PHE A 184 10.38 0.29 13.83
C PHE A 184 10.59 0.09 12.35
N THR A 185 10.35 1.16 11.59
CA THR A 185 10.66 1.26 10.17
C THR A 185 11.50 2.51 9.93
N LEU A 186 12.45 2.46 9.02
CA LEU A 186 13.26 3.60 8.62
C LEU A 186 13.29 3.69 7.10
N THR A 187 12.84 4.82 6.55
CA THR A 187 12.90 5.12 5.12
C THR A 187 14.12 5.97 4.84
N THR A 188 15.03 5.51 3.99
CA THR A 188 16.28 6.21 3.71
C THR A 188 16.63 6.21 2.22
N ASN A 189 17.32 7.24 1.77
CA ASN A 189 17.97 7.26 0.47
C ASN A 189 19.28 6.43 0.42
N ALA A 190 19.64 5.79 1.52
CA ALA A 190 20.77 4.89 1.71
C ALA A 190 22.18 5.51 1.53
N MET A 191 22.30 6.79 1.19
CA MET A 191 23.60 7.45 0.98
C MET A 191 24.49 7.51 2.24
N LEU A 192 23.87 7.50 3.41
CA LEU A 192 24.56 7.56 4.72
C LEU A 192 24.60 6.21 5.43
N LEU A 193 24.10 5.15 4.78
CA LEU A 193 24.06 3.82 5.38
C LEU A 193 25.45 3.18 5.34
N THR A 194 26.03 2.94 6.54
CA THR A 194 27.31 2.25 6.71
C THR A 194 27.11 0.87 7.31
N PRO A 195 28.11 -0.03 7.25
CA PRO A 195 28.05 -1.32 7.92
C PRO A 195 27.72 -1.21 9.43
N GLU A 196 28.28 -0.23 10.13
CA GLU A 196 28.06 -0.02 11.56
C GLU A 196 26.63 0.42 11.86
N ILE A 197 26.05 1.28 11.02
CA ILE A 197 24.64 1.67 11.13
C ILE A 197 23.76 0.47 10.87
N LEU A 198 24.06 -0.34 9.86
CA LEU A 198 23.31 -1.54 9.53
C LEU A 198 23.38 -2.58 10.66
N ASP A 199 24.55 -2.76 11.30
CA ASP A 199 24.69 -3.64 12.46
C ASP A 199 23.78 -3.23 13.63
N GLU A 200 23.64 -1.92 13.86
CA GLU A 200 22.72 -1.41 14.89
C GLU A 200 21.25 -1.59 14.50
N LEU A 201 20.90 -1.32 13.22
CA LEU A 201 19.53 -1.50 12.70
C LEU A 201 19.09 -2.98 12.74
N ASP A 202 20.01 -3.90 12.45
CA ASP A 202 19.75 -5.34 12.50
C ASP A 202 19.57 -5.82 13.95
N ARG A 203 20.43 -5.36 14.87
CA ARG A 203 20.32 -5.66 16.29
C ARG A 203 19.00 -5.17 16.89
N GLU A 204 18.56 -3.98 16.50
CA GLU A 204 17.29 -3.37 16.93
C GLU A 204 16.09 -3.82 16.11
N GLN A 205 16.28 -4.69 15.11
CA GLN A 205 15.24 -5.22 14.23
C GLN A 205 14.42 -4.12 13.55
N VAL A 206 15.11 -3.09 13.03
CA VAL A 206 14.49 -2.00 12.28
C VAL A 206 14.29 -2.41 10.82
N SER A 207 13.07 -2.39 10.35
CA SER A 207 12.75 -2.61 8.94
C SER A 207 13.20 -1.42 8.08
N LEU A 208 13.67 -1.70 6.86
CA LEU A 208 14.21 -0.68 5.97
C LEU A 208 13.35 -0.51 4.71
N ILE A 209 13.07 0.73 4.37
CA ILE A 209 12.58 1.12 3.05
C ILE A 209 13.71 1.89 2.37
N LEU A 210 14.26 1.31 1.31
CA LEU A 210 15.47 1.78 0.62
C LEU A 210 15.08 2.41 -0.71
N SER A 211 15.41 3.67 -0.89
CA SER A 211 14.98 4.45 -2.05
C SER A 211 15.84 4.18 -3.28
N LEU A 212 15.26 3.56 -4.32
CA LEU A 212 15.87 3.36 -5.63
C LEU A 212 14.79 3.43 -6.71
N ASP A 213 14.99 4.24 -7.76
CA ASP A 213 13.97 4.43 -8.80
C ASP A 213 14.10 3.45 -9.98
N GLY A 214 15.04 2.51 -9.92
CA GLY A 214 15.28 1.50 -10.96
C GLY A 214 16.62 1.69 -11.65
N ARG A 215 16.61 1.70 -12.99
CA ARG A 215 17.80 1.79 -13.84
C ARG A 215 18.67 3.02 -13.51
N PRO A 216 20.02 2.92 -13.70
CA PRO A 216 20.94 4.00 -13.36
C PRO A 216 20.57 5.35 -13.95
N GLU A 217 20.25 5.40 -15.24
CA GLU A 217 19.89 6.63 -15.94
C GLU A 217 18.60 7.28 -15.43
N VAL A 218 17.61 6.47 -15.03
CA VAL A 218 16.34 6.95 -14.45
C VAL A 218 16.58 7.51 -13.05
N HIS A 219 17.27 6.76 -12.21
CA HIS A 219 17.58 7.18 -10.84
C HIS A 219 18.45 8.44 -10.83
N ASP A 220 19.54 8.46 -11.61
CA ASP A 220 20.49 9.57 -11.62
C ASP A 220 19.88 10.88 -12.14
N ALA A 221 18.99 10.81 -13.12
CA ALA A 221 18.26 11.96 -13.63
C ALA A 221 17.34 12.59 -12.55
N LYS A 222 16.84 11.81 -11.61
CA LYS A 222 15.87 12.24 -10.60
C LYS A 222 16.50 12.51 -9.22
N ARG A 223 17.57 11.78 -8.87
CA ARG A 223 18.19 11.76 -7.53
C ARG A 223 19.65 12.18 -7.55
N CYS A 224 19.98 13.20 -8.34
CA CYS A 224 21.29 13.88 -8.32
C CYS A 224 22.49 12.95 -8.57
N GLY A 225 22.41 11.98 -9.49
CA GLY A 225 23.52 11.11 -9.82
C GLY A 225 23.94 10.15 -8.68
N SER A 226 23.00 9.77 -7.83
CA SER A 226 23.30 8.99 -6.61
C SER A 226 23.17 7.46 -6.79
N HIS A 227 22.91 6.95 -8.01
CA HIS A 227 22.62 5.54 -8.22
C HIS A 227 23.74 4.61 -7.70
N ALA A 228 24.97 4.80 -8.15
CA ALA A 228 26.06 3.87 -7.83
C ALA A 228 26.36 3.73 -6.33
N PRO A 229 26.42 4.80 -5.49
CA PRO A 229 26.58 4.64 -4.06
C PRO A 229 25.33 4.03 -3.39
N VAL A 230 24.11 4.37 -3.84
CA VAL A 230 22.86 3.82 -3.34
C VAL A 230 22.77 2.33 -3.63
N GLU A 231 23.08 1.91 -4.86
CA GLU A 231 23.11 0.50 -5.25
C GLU A 231 24.04 -0.32 -4.34
N ARG A 232 25.26 0.17 -4.08
CA ARG A 232 26.20 -0.52 -3.18
C ARG A 232 25.63 -0.68 -1.77
N ALA A 233 25.00 0.36 -1.23
CA ALA A 233 24.39 0.33 0.08
C ALA A 233 23.20 -0.65 0.15
N ILE A 234 22.36 -0.67 -0.88
CA ILE A 234 21.22 -1.60 -0.97
C ILE A 234 21.72 -3.04 -1.08
N ARG A 235 22.73 -3.33 -1.91
CA ARG A 235 23.33 -4.67 -1.99
C ARG A 235 23.84 -5.14 -0.65
N MET A 236 24.54 -4.28 0.09
CA MET A 236 24.99 -4.61 1.46
C MET A 236 23.83 -5.03 2.38
N VAL A 237 22.65 -4.38 2.27
CA VAL A 237 21.46 -4.75 3.05
C VAL A 237 20.87 -6.08 2.56
N LEU A 238 20.71 -6.24 1.23
CA LEU A 238 20.11 -7.43 0.64
C LEU A 238 20.96 -8.67 0.92
N ASP A 239 22.27 -8.59 0.79
CA ASP A 239 23.21 -9.70 1.07
C ASP A 239 23.09 -10.20 2.53
N ARG A 240 22.80 -9.30 3.45
CA ARG A 240 22.61 -9.67 4.87
C ARG A 240 21.23 -10.23 5.19
N ARG A 241 20.18 -9.70 4.55
CA ARG A 241 18.79 -9.98 4.91
C ARG A 241 18.10 -11.01 3.98
N ALA A 242 18.74 -11.35 2.84
CA ALA A 242 18.20 -12.30 1.87
C ALA A 242 18.48 -13.79 2.15
N PRO A 243 19.58 -14.23 2.81
CA PRO A 243 19.88 -15.65 2.91
C PRO A 243 18.87 -16.37 3.82
N GLY A 244 17.97 -17.14 3.20
CA GLY A 244 16.96 -17.96 3.88
C GLY A 244 15.78 -17.21 4.47
N GLY A 245 15.68 -15.91 4.21
CA GLY A 245 14.55 -15.08 4.64
C GLY A 245 13.29 -15.40 3.86
N ARG A 246 12.24 -15.84 4.55
CA ARG A 246 10.91 -15.94 3.95
C ARG A 246 10.45 -14.53 3.55
N PRO A 247 9.68 -14.39 2.44
CA PRO A 247 9.20 -13.10 1.96
C PRO A 247 8.44 -12.33 3.06
N ALA A 248 8.58 -11.00 3.08
CA ALA A 248 7.94 -10.15 4.10
C ALA A 248 6.41 -10.28 4.13
N TRP A 249 5.77 -10.68 3.03
CA TRP A 249 4.33 -10.95 2.99
C TRP A 249 3.93 -12.24 3.73
N GLU A 250 4.81 -13.25 3.84
CA GLU A 250 4.57 -14.40 4.73
C GLU A 250 4.57 -13.98 6.21
N TYR A 251 5.10 -12.79 6.50
CA TYR A 251 5.03 -12.16 7.82
C TYR A 251 3.82 -11.22 7.96
N GLY A 252 2.93 -11.20 6.94
CA GLY A 252 1.75 -10.35 6.89
C GLY A 252 0.79 -10.57 8.04
N ALA A 253 0.12 -9.52 8.36
CA ALA A 253 -1.11 -9.28 9.10
C ALA A 253 -1.69 -10.33 10.09
N ALA A 254 -1.46 -11.62 9.90
CA ALA A 254 -2.03 -12.71 10.71
C ALA A 254 -1.29 -13.01 12.02
N GLN A 255 -0.08 -12.47 12.23
CA GLN A 255 0.67 -12.68 13.46
C GLN A 255 1.17 -11.34 13.98
N GLY A 256 0.50 -10.88 15.03
CA GLY A 256 0.86 -9.67 15.75
C GLY A 256 2.36 -9.55 16.01
N ALA A 257 2.83 -8.32 16.18
CA ALA A 257 4.19 -7.82 16.23
C ALA A 257 5.21 -8.53 17.18
N SER A 258 5.09 -9.80 17.41
CA SER A 258 5.99 -10.58 18.29
C SER A 258 6.84 -11.54 17.47
N GLY A 259 8.09 -11.17 17.23
CA GLY A 259 9.17 -12.14 17.03
C GLY A 259 9.62 -12.43 15.62
N ARG A 260 9.63 -11.46 14.66
CA ARG A 260 10.16 -11.72 13.33
C ARG A 260 11.12 -10.64 12.88
N GLY A 261 12.21 -11.08 12.25
CA GLY A 261 13.34 -10.26 11.87
C GLY A 261 12.95 -9.07 10.97
N ALA A 262 13.80 -8.05 10.99
CA ALA A 262 13.68 -6.87 10.17
C ALA A 262 13.71 -7.22 8.69
N TYR A 263 12.78 -6.66 7.91
CA TYR A 263 12.73 -6.81 6.46
C TYR A 263 13.35 -5.60 5.74
N ALA A 264 13.60 -5.75 4.45
CA ALA A 264 14.00 -4.66 3.58
C ALA A 264 13.12 -4.65 2.32
N VAL A 265 12.68 -3.45 1.93
CA VAL A 265 11.94 -3.21 0.69
C VAL A 265 12.68 -2.15 -0.11
N VAL A 266 12.94 -2.43 -1.38
CA VAL A 266 13.43 -1.43 -2.33
C VAL A 266 12.23 -0.69 -2.90
N ARG A 267 12.20 0.63 -2.76
CA ARG A 267 11.07 1.47 -3.17
C ARG A 267 11.52 2.61 -4.06
N GLY A 268 10.92 2.71 -5.23
CA GLY A 268 11.16 3.77 -6.20
C GLY A 268 9.93 4.56 -6.55
N THR A 269 10.13 5.58 -7.37
CA THR A 269 9.07 6.45 -7.90
C THR A 269 9.22 6.52 -9.41
N TYR A 270 8.13 6.31 -10.15
CA TYR A 270 8.08 6.55 -11.58
C TYR A 270 7.31 7.83 -11.90
N THR A 271 7.66 8.47 -13.02
CA THR A 271 7.16 9.77 -13.44
C THR A 271 6.74 9.72 -14.92
N ALA A 272 6.30 10.84 -15.47
CA ALA A 272 6.04 10.95 -16.91
C ALA A 272 7.28 10.71 -17.79
N ASP A 273 8.50 10.81 -17.21
CA ASP A 273 9.74 10.62 -17.96
C ASP A 273 10.16 9.15 -18.09
N ASN A 274 9.57 8.23 -17.30
CA ASN A 274 9.82 6.79 -17.35
C ASN A 274 8.52 5.98 -17.29
N LEU A 275 7.65 6.21 -18.29
CA LEU A 275 6.38 5.48 -18.41
C LEU A 275 6.58 3.98 -18.64
N ASP A 276 7.78 3.55 -19.01
CA ASP A 276 8.23 2.15 -19.12
C ASP A 276 8.70 1.57 -17.78
N PHE A 277 8.09 1.98 -16.68
CA PHE A 277 8.50 1.65 -15.31
C PHE A 277 8.62 0.15 -15.02
N ALA A 278 8.02 -0.72 -15.86
CA ALA A 278 8.23 -2.16 -15.75
C ALA A 278 9.70 -2.54 -16.00
N GLU A 279 10.47 -1.80 -16.84
CA GLU A 279 11.91 -2.00 -16.99
C GLU A 279 12.67 -1.68 -15.68
N ASP A 280 12.23 -0.65 -14.95
CA ASP A 280 12.80 -0.30 -13.66
C ASP A 280 12.51 -1.37 -12.61
N ALA A 281 11.31 -1.95 -12.65
CA ALA A 281 10.94 -3.11 -11.84
C ALA A 281 11.80 -4.34 -12.19
N LEU A 282 12.00 -4.62 -13.48
CA LEU A 282 12.89 -5.68 -13.96
C LEU A 282 14.32 -5.49 -13.48
N TYR A 283 14.83 -4.25 -13.51
CA TYR A 283 16.14 -3.92 -12.95
C TYR A 283 16.23 -4.29 -11.46
N MET A 284 15.20 -3.95 -10.67
CA MET A 284 15.16 -4.30 -9.25
C MET A 284 15.11 -5.82 -9.03
N MET A 285 14.38 -6.55 -9.86
CA MET A 285 14.24 -8.01 -9.77
C MET A 285 15.48 -8.76 -10.24
N GLU A 286 16.03 -8.40 -11.41
CA GLU A 286 17.07 -9.18 -12.08
C GLU A 286 18.47 -8.73 -11.66
N HIS A 287 18.71 -7.42 -11.70
CA HIS A 287 20.03 -6.86 -11.41
C HIS A 287 20.26 -6.72 -9.91
N MET A 288 19.31 -6.13 -9.18
CA MET A 288 19.43 -5.99 -7.73
C MET A 288 19.07 -7.26 -6.95
N GLN A 289 18.38 -8.21 -7.58
CA GLN A 289 17.87 -9.43 -6.94
C GLN A 289 17.03 -9.13 -5.69
N SER A 290 16.29 -8.01 -5.71
CA SER A 290 15.44 -7.63 -4.60
C SER A 290 14.19 -8.51 -4.53
N PRO A 291 14.01 -9.27 -3.43
CA PRO A 291 12.82 -10.11 -3.30
C PRO A 291 11.56 -9.31 -3.02
N HIS A 292 11.70 -8.09 -2.49
CA HIS A 292 10.60 -7.20 -2.13
C HIS A 292 10.85 -5.81 -2.66
N PHE A 293 9.95 -5.31 -3.48
CA PHE A 293 10.06 -3.97 -4.05
C PHE A 293 8.71 -3.33 -4.33
N SER A 294 8.71 -2.02 -4.51
CA SER A 294 7.56 -1.25 -5.00
C SER A 294 8.01 -0.08 -5.87
N LEU A 295 7.17 0.31 -6.81
CA LEU A 295 7.30 1.51 -7.62
C LEU A 295 6.01 2.32 -7.50
N GLU A 296 6.15 3.53 -6.94
CA GLU A 296 5.01 4.42 -6.72
C GLU A 296 4.86 5.39 -7.89
N PRO A 297 3.63 5.70 -8.32
CA PRO A 297 3.42 6.84 -9.21
C PRO A 297 3.81 8.12 -8.49
N VAL A 298 4.49 9.01 -9.20
CA VAL A 298 4.72 10.34 -8.65
C VAL A 298 3.40 11.05 -8.36
N VAL A 299 3.36 11.78 -7.26
CA VAL A 299 2.23 12.65 -6.89
C VAL A 299 2.68 14.08 -7.07
N ALA A 300 2.17 14.71 -8.11
CA ALA A 300 2.54 16.07 -8.50
C ALA A 300 1.32 16.77 -9.13
N THR A 301 1.26 18.08 -9.01
CA THR A 301 0.24 18.89 -9.69
C THR A 301 0.44 18.84 -11.21
N PRO A 302 -0.61 18.97 -12.03
CA PRO A 302 -0.51 18.80 -13.49
C PRO A 302 0.42 19.78 -14.22
N ASP A 303 0.79 20.88 -13.60
CA ASP A 303 1.75 21.87 -14.10
C ASP A 303 3.21 21.43 -13.98
N GLU A 304 3.50 20.44 -13.13
CA GLU A 304 4.84 19.88 -13.06
C GLU A 304 5.18 19.05 -14.31
N PRO A 305 6.38 19.23 -14.90
CA PRO A 305 6.73 18.56 -16.17
C PRO A 305 6.77 17.03 -16.04
N TYR A 306 7.08 16.51 -14.88
CA TYR A 306 7.18 15.08 -14.58
C TYR A 306 5.85 14.48 -14.09
N ALA A 307 4.76 15.26 -14.02
CA ALA A 307 3.46 14.80 -13.54
C ALA A 307 2.83 13.75 -14.48
N LEU A 308 2.20 12.75 -13.90
CA LEU A 308 1.37 11.81 -14.65
C LEU A 308 0.06 12.50 -15.07
N ARG A 309 -0.39 12.19 -16.28
CA ARG A 309 -1.62 12.72 -16.89
C ARG A 309 -2.48 11.59 -17.43
N GLU A 310 -3.75 11.88 -17.73
CA GLU A 310 -4.68 10.87 -18.25
C GLU A 310 -4.18 10.22 -19.55
N GLU A 311 -3.52 10.99 -20.44
CA GLU A 311 -2.93 10.50 -21.68
C GLU A 311 -1.87 9.40 -21.48
N HIS A 312 -1.24 9.33 -20.29
CA HIS A 312 -0.26 8.31 -19.94
C HIS A 312 -0.91 6.98 -19.49
N LEU A 313 -2.21 7.01 -19.11
CA LEU A 313 -2.89 5.84 -18.56
C LEU A 313 -2.82 4.59 -19.43
N PRO A 314 -3.10 4.63 -20.75
CA PRO A 314 -3.05 3.42 -21.57
C PRO A 314 -1.69 2.72 -21.49
N ARG A 315 -0.60 3.48 -21.51
CA ARG A 315 0.76 2.94 -21.39
C ARG A 315 1.01 2.37 -20.00
N LEU A 316 0.68 3.10 -18.95
CA LEU A 316 0.90 2.68 -17.57
C LEU A 316 0.11 1.41 -17.21
N LEU A 317 -1.13 1.30 -17.68
CA LEU A 317 -1.95 0.11 -17.45
C LEU A 317 -1.33 -1.12 -18.14
N ALA A 318 -0.82 -0.97 -19.36
CA ALA A 318 -0.11 -2.03 -20.08
C ALA A 318 1.20 -2.43 -19.36
N GLU A 319 1.93 -1.48 -18.79
CA GLU A 319 3.16 -1.78 -18.02
C GLU A 319 2.85 -2.57 -16.74
N TYR A 320 1.73 -2.34 -16.07
CA TYR A 320 1.31 -3.18 -14.94
C TYR A 320 1.00 -4.61 -15.38
N GLU A 321 0.33 -4.83 -16.51
CA GLU A 321 0.09 -6.17 -17.03
C GLU A 321 1.39 -6.87 -17.41
N ARG A 322 2.31 -6.16 -18.08
CA ARG A 322 3.64 -6.67 -18.40
C ARG A 322 4.41 -7.09 -17.14
N LEU A 323 4.39 -6.25 -16.11
CA LEU A 323 5.03 -6.56 -14.83
C LEU A 323 4.40 -7.80 -14.16
N ALA A 324 3.08 -7.93 -14.21
CA ALA A 324 2.39 -9.09 -13.64
C ALA A 324 2.78 -10.39 -14.35
N LEU A 325 2.90 -10.37 -15.69
CA LEU A 325 3.40 -11.52 -16.46
C LEU A 325 4.81 -11.92 -16.04
N GLU A 326 5.68 -10.95 -15.81
CA GLU A 326 7.04 -11.20 -15.39
C GLU A 326 7.15 -11.76 -13.96
N VAL A 327 6.33 -11.24 -13.05
CA VAL A 327 6.22 -11.77 -11.68
C VAL A 327 5.71 -13.23 -11.70
N ASP A 328 4.71 -13.55 -12.53
CA ASP A 328 4.21 -14.93 -12.69
C ASP A 328 5.28 -15.85 -13.30
N ARG A 329 5.99 -15.40 -14.32
CA ARG A 329 7.10 -16.16 -14.92
C ARG A 329 8.15 -16.54 -13.87
N ARG A 330 8.58 -15.58 -13.07
CA ARG A 330 9.58 -15.83 -12.00
C ARG A 330 9.07 -16.77 -10.92
N ARG A 331 7.80 -16.65 -10.53
CA ARG A 331 7.16 -17.58 -9.60
C ARG A 331 7.25 -19.03 -10.12
N ARG A 332 6.91 -19.26 -11.39
CA ARG A 332 7.00 -20.59 -12.02
C ARG A 332 8.42 -21.13 -12.15
N GLU A 333 9.40 -20.24 -12.27
CA GLU A 333 10.83 -20.60 -12.29
C GLU A 333 11.40 -20.87 -10.88
N GLY A 334 10.57 -20.85 -9.83
CA GLY A 334 11.02 -21.03 -8.44
C GLY A 334 11.81 -19.86 -7.87
N ARG A 335 11.70 -18.67 -8.47
CA ARG A 335 12.35 -17.43 -8.04
C ARG A 335 11.31 -16.34 -7.69
N PRO A 336 10.38 -16.59 -6.75
CA PRO A 336 9.29 -15.66 -6.46
C PRO A 336 9.82 -14.31 -5.97
N VAL A 337 9.12 -13.25 -6.37
CA VAL A 337 9.33 -11.89 -5.91
C VAL A 337 8.00 -11.29 -5.49
N THR A 338 8.05 -10.29 -4.60
CA THR A 338 6.88 -9.55 -4.16
C THR A 338 6.95 -8.12 -4.68
N PHE A 339 6.11 -7.81 -5.64
CA PHE A 339 5.77 -6.43 -5.94
C PHE A 339 4.63 -6.01 -5.03
N HIS A 340 4.89 -5.06 -4.14
CA HIS A 340 3.98 -4.70 -3.04
C HIS A 340 2.53 -4.41 -3.50
N HIS A 341 2.38 -3.76 -4.65
CA HIS A 341 1.05 -3.39 -5.16
C HIS A 341 0.23 -4.54 -5.76
N PHE A 342 0.84 -5.71 -5.97
CA PHE A 342 0.12 -6.92 -6.41
C PHE A 342 -0.23 -7.85 -5.25
N ALA A 343 0.19 -7.53 -4.03
CA ALA A 343 -0.18 -8.28 -2.84
C ALA A 343 -1.66 -8.01 -2.48
N VAL A 344 -2.54 -8.90 -2.90
CA VAL A 344 -3.97 -8.86 -2.64
C VAL A 344 -4.29 -9.88 -1.54
N GLU A 345 -4.63 -9.40 -0.35
CA GLU A 345 -5.09 -10.24 0.76
C GLU A 345 -6.52 -10.74 0.48
N SER A 346 -6.72 -12.06 0.45
CA SER A 346 -8.03 -12.65 0.18
C SER A 346 -8.33 -13.93 0.97
N GLU A 347 -7.35 -14.55 1.67
CA GLU A 347 -7.53 -15.83 2.33
C GLU A 347 -8.28 -15.77 3.66
N THR A 348 -8.23 -14.64 4.35
CA THR A 348 -8.86 -14.45 5.67
C THR A 348 -10.01 -13.44 5.64
N GLY A 349 -10.44 -13.06 4.44
CA GLY A 349 -11.31 -11.90 4.27
C GLY A 349 -10.59 -10.58 4.56
N PRO A 350 -11.22 -9.45 4.30
CA PRO A 350 -10.60 -8.15 4.52
C PRO A 350 -10.43 -7.87 6.02
N CYS A 351 -9.26 -7.35 6.41
CA CYS A 351 -9.13 -6.64 7.68
C CYS A 351 -10.00 -5.38 7.60
N LEU A 352 -11.24 -5.50 8.04
CA LEU A 352 -12.31 -4.52 7.83
C LEU A 352 -11.90 -3.08 8.18
N PRO A 353 -11.27 -2.79 9.35
CA PRO A 353 -10.87 -1.43 9.69
C PRO A 353 -9.93 -0.78 8.68
N ARG A 354 -8.99 -1.55 8.12
CA ARG A 354 -8.08 -1.06 7.07
C ARG A 354 -8.76 -0.87 5.71
N ARG A 355 -9.77 -1.68 5.41
CA ARG A 355 -10.48 -1.63 4.14
C ARG A 355 -11.42 -0.42 4.03
N VAL A 356 -11.90 0.10 5.14
CA VAL A 356 -12.79 1.26 5.15
C VAL A 356 -12.03 2.57 4.96
N GLN A 357 -10.88 2.78 5.62
CA GLN A 357 -10.15 4.06 5.62
C GLN A 357 -8.69 3.97 5.15
N GLY A 358 -8.13 2.77 4.94
CA GLY A 358 -6.73 2.59 4.54
C GLY A 358 -5.74 2.84 5.67
N CYS A 359 -4.81 3.79 5.51
CA CYS A 359 -3.71 4.01 6.46
C CYS A 359 -4.13 4.61 7.82
N GLY A 360 -5.33 5.18 7.93
CA GLY A 360 -5.82 5.80 9.15
C GLY A 360 -5.20 7.17 9.46
N ALA A 361 -4.72 7.90 8.44
CA ALA A 361 -4.12 9.21 8.60
C ALA A 361 -5.00 10.18 9.41
N GLY A 362 -4.44 10.79 10.47
CA GLY A 362 -5.12 11.71 11.39
C GLY A 362 -5.98 11.03 12.45
N VAL A 363 -6.20 9.71 12.38
CA VAL A 363 -7.02 8.96 13.32
C VAL A 363 -6.20 7.89 14.06
N GLN A 364 -5.62 6.96 13.30
CA GLN A 364 -4.79 5.86 13.84
C GLN A 364 -3.30 6.02 13.51
N TYR A 365 -2.95 7.04 12.73
CA TYR A 365 -1.60 7.35 12.28
C TYR A 365 -1.40 8.86 12.28
N LEU A 366 -0.28 9.33 12.83
CA LEU A 366 0.11 10.76 12.87
C LEU A 366 1.55 10.94 12.41
N ALA A 367 1.87 12.10 11.84
CA ALA A 367 3.24 12.56 11.66
C ALA A 367 3.60 13.61 12.71
N VAL A 368 4.87 13.62 13.13
CA VAL A 368 5.43 14.55 14.12
C VAL A 368 6.61 15.30 13.49
N THR A 369 6.57 16.62 13.50
CA THR A 369 7.66 17.46 12.99
C THR A 369 8.80 17.62 14.01
N PRO A 370 9.96 18.16 13.62
CA PRO A 370 11.04 18.50 14.58
C PRO A 370 10.64 19.48 15.69
N GLU A 371 9.59 20.26 15.47
CA GLU A 371 8.99 21.17 16.46
C GLU A 371 8.00 20.49 17.41
N GLY A 372 7.61 19.25 17.08
CA GLY A 372 6.61 18.50 17.81
C GLY A 372 5.18 18.68 17.32
N ASP A 373 4.97 19.39 16.21
CA ASP A 373 3.65 19.57 15.64
C ASP A 373 3.11 18.27 15.03
N LEU A 374 1.80 18.04 15.20
CA LEU A 374 1.09 16.86 14.76
C LEU A 374 0.33 17.11 13.46
N TYR A 375 0.56 16.24 12.48
CA TYR A 375 -0.14 16.24 11.19
C TYR A 375 -0.76 14.87 10.91
N PRO A 376 -1.77 14.76 10.01
CA PRO A 376 -2.38 13.47 9.67
C PRO A 376 -1.38 12.44 9.15
N CYS A 377 -0.41 12.84 8.31
CA CYS A 377 0.72 12.03 7.86
C CYS A 377 1.84 12.94 7.35
N HIS A 378 2.99 12.35 6.99
CA HIS A 378 4.15 13.08 6.48
C HIS A 378 3.88 13.92 5.23
N GLN A 379 2.90 13.55 4.37
CA GLN A 379 2.54 14.33 3.18
C GLN A 379 1.72 15.60 3.50
N PHE A 380 1.12 15.70 4.67
CA PHE A 380 0.42 16.90 5.12
C PHE A 380 1.31 17.88 5.89
N VAL A 381 2.52 17.48 6.26
CA VAL A 381 3.46 18.35 6.98
C VAL A 381 3.75 19.61 6.16
N GLY A 382 3.72 20.78 6.83
CA GLY A 382 3.87 22.08 6.20
C GLY A 382 2.57 22.71 5.68
N ARG A 383 1.45 21.95 5.66
CA ARG A 383 0.12 22.49 5.34
C ARG A 383 -0.58 22.87 6.64
N GLU A 384 -0.45 24.13 7.06
CA GLU A 384 -0.85 24.60 8.40
C GLU A 384 -2.32 24.28 8.75
N HIS A 385 -3.23 24.32 7.77
CA HIS A 385 -4.64 23.99 7.97
C HIS A 385 -4.91 22.51 8.27
N TYR A 386 -3.90 21.64 8.15
CA TYR A 386 -3.94 20.22 8.56
C TYR A 386 -3.20 19.96 9.88
N ARG A 387 -2.72 20.99 10.57
CA ARG A 387 -2.09 20.82 11.87
C ARG A 387 -3.12 20.39 12.90
N LEU A 388 -2.90 19.20 13.50
CA LEU A 388 -3.82 18.60 14.48
C LEU A 388 -3.54 19.05 15.93
N GLY A 389 -2.33 19.51 16.21
CA GLY A 389 -1.90 19.88 17.55
C GLY A 389 -0.39 19.81 17.72
N ASN A 390 0.06 19.46 18.92
CA ASN A 390 1.48 19.31 19.24
C ASN A 390 1.69 18.16 20.24
N VAL A 391 2.91 17.60 20.32
CA VAL A 391 3.22 16.49 21.24
C VAL A 391 2.96 16.82 22.72
N THR A 392 3.04 18.11 23.10
CA THR A 392 2.76 18.60 24.46
C THR A 392 1.27 18.60 24.77
N ASP A 393 0.47 19.19 23.87
CA ASP A 393 -0.95 19.43 24.08
C ASP A 393 -1.81 18.24 23.58
N GLY A 394 -1.24 17.40 22.71
CA GLY A 394 -1.95 16.35 22.00
C GLY A 394 -2.74 16.88 20.82
N ILE A 395 -3.80 16.17 20.44
CA ILE A 395 -4.70 16.56 19.35
C ILE A 395 -5.68 17.60 19.90
N VAL A 396 -5.63 18.83 19.36
CA VAL A 396 -6.51 19.94 19.73
C VAL A 396 -7.50 20.29 18.62
N ALA A 397 -7.18 20.02 17.35
CA ALA A 397 -8.05 20.26 16.21
C ALA A 397 -9.07 19.11 16.03
N THR A 398 -10.00 18.99 16.95
CA THR A 398 -10.99 17.90 17.03
C THR A 398 -11.90 17.85 15.81
N ASP A 399 -12.31 19.00 15.25
CA ASP A 399 -13.16 19.08 14.07
C ASP A 399 -12.42 18.56 12.82
N LEU A 400 -11.13 18.87 12.69
CA LEU A 400 -10.28 18.33 11.64
C LEU A 400 -10.14 16.81 11.79
N GLN A 401 -9.92 16.32 13.01
CA GLN A 401 -9.85 14.88 13.26
C GLN A 401 -11.17 14.19 12.93
N ALA A 402 -12.31 14.78 13.26
CA ALA A 402 -13.63 14.26 12.90
C ALA A 402 -13.84 14.23 11.37
N ARG A 403 -13.40 15.28 10.66
CA ARG A 403 -13.42 15.31 9.18
C ARG A 403 -12.58 14.20 8.58
N LEU A 404 -11.38 13.95 9.11
CA LEU A 404 -10.50 12.87 8.67
C LEU A 404 -11.10 11.48 8.95
N ALA A 405 -11.69 11.28 10.14
CA ALA A 405 -12.38 10.05 10.49
C ALA A 405 -13.59 9.79 9.57
N GLY A 406 -14.32 10.85 9.21
CA GLY A 406 -15.43 10.77 8.27
C GLY A 406 -15.03 10.56 6.81
N CYS A 407 -13.73 10.61 6.49
CA CYS A 407 -13.25 10.46 5.12
C CYS A 407 -12.89 8.98 4.82
N HIS A 408 -13.85 8.22 4.30
CA HIS A 408 -13.74 6.79 4.05
C HIS A 408 -14.48 6.36 2.78
N ILE A 409 -14.42 5.08 2.42
CA ILE A 409 -14.98 4.55 1.15
C ILE A 409 -16.47 4.80 0.96
N TYR A 410 -17.25 5.03 2.01
CA TYR A 410 -18.69 5.31 1.90
C TYR A 410 -19.03 6.80 1.79
N THR A 411 -18.06 7.69 2.00
CA THR A 411 -18.23 9.15 1.92
C THR A 411 -17.44 9.80 0.79
N LYS A 412 -16.35 9.19 0.35
CA LYS A 412 -15.59 9.65 -0.82
C LYS A 412 -16.34 9.36 -2.12
N ARG A 413 -16.27 10.26 -3.10
CA ARG A 413 -16.92 10.08 -4.41
C ARG A 413 -15.88 9.67 -5.46
N PRO A 414 -16.07 8.58 -6.24
CA PRO A 414 -17.22 7.67 -6.37
C PRO A 414 -17.07 6.34 -5.60
N CYS A 415 -16.31 6.31 -4.50
CA CYS A 415 -15.94 5.07 -3.81
C CYS A 415 -17.12 4.15 -3.41
N PRO A 416 -18.31 4.65 -2.99
CA PRO A 416 -19.41 3.76 -2.58
C PRO A 416 -19.84 2.76 -3.66
N THR A 417 -19.71 3.13 -4.95
CA THR A 417 -20.08 2.28 -6.09
C THR A 417 -18.87 1.68 -6.80
N CYS A 418 -17.65 1.89 -6.28
CA CYS A 418 -16.44 1.38 -6.89
C CYS A 418 -16.22 -0.10 -6.52
N TRP A 419 -16.03 -0.96 -7.52
CA TRP A 419 -15.75 -2.38 -7.29
C TRP A 419 -14.46 -2.61 -6.48
N ALA A 420 -13.44 -1.76 -6.64
CA ALA A 420 -12.16 -1.89 -5.97
C ALA A 420 -12.14 -1.30 -4.55
N ARG A 421 -13.28 -0.81 -4.01
CA ARG A 421 -13.31 -0.05 -2.74
C ARG A 421 -12.68 -0.76 -1.57
N TYR A 422 -12.86 -2.07 -1.44
CA TYR A 422 -12.30 -2.86 -0.34
C TYR A 422 -10.83 -3.24 -0.51
N TYR A 423 -10.26 -3.01 -1.67
CA TYR A 423 -8.83 -3.19 -1.97
C TYR A 423 -8.07 -1.86 -1.95
N CYS A 424 -8.69 -0.81 -2.45
CA CYS A 424 -8.14 0.55 -2.50
C CYS A 424 -8.28 1.32 -1.20
N SER A 425 -9.33 1.05 -0.41
CA SER A 425 -9.67 1.75 0.85
C SER A 425 -9.84 3.28 0.68
N GLY A 426 -10.28 3.72 -0.51
CA GLY A 426 -10.54 5.13 -0.80
C GLY A 426 -9.33 5.96 -1.23
N GLY A 427 -8.17 5.36 -1.44
CA GLY A 427 -6.96 6.05 -1.88
C GLY A 427 -6.35 7.01 -0.84
N CYS A 428 -5.31 7.72 -1.24
CA CYS A 428 -4.58 8.63 -0.35
C CYS A 428 -5.33 9.96 -0.13
N HIS A 429 -5.49 10.37 1.12
CA HIS A 429 -6.13 11.65 1.48
C HIS A 429 -5.28 12.85 1.04
N ALA A 430 -3.94 12.74 1.19
CA ALA A 430 -3.04 13.83 0.83
C ALA A 430 -2.95 14.04 -0.68
N ASN A 431 -3.02 12.95 -1.47
CA ASN A 431 -3.08 13.04 -2.92
C ASN A 431 -4.40 13.67 -3.38
N ALA A 432 -5.52 13.24 -2.78
CA ALA A 432 -6.83 13.82 -3.04
C ALA A 432 -6.85 15.32 -2.76
N ASP A 433 -6.34 15.75 -1.60
CA ASP A 433 -6.22 17.16 -1.27
C ASP A 433 -5.33 17.95 -2.24
N LEU A 434 -4.16 17.40 -2.59
CA LEU A 434 -3.21 18.05 -3.49
C LEU A 434 -3.81 18.25 -4.90
N LEU A 435 -4.49 17.24 -5.42
CA LEU A 435 -4.89 17.19 -6.83
C LEU A 435 -6.31 17.72 -7.07
N SER A 436 -7.20 17.63 -6.08
CA SER A 436 -8.59 18.09 -6.20
C SER A 436 -8.98 19.18 -5.21
N GLY A 437 -8.13 19.50 -4.23
CA GLY A 437 -8.46 20.45 -3.14
C GLY A 437 -9.42 19.88 -2.09
N ASP A 438 -9.81 18.60 -2.19
CA ASP A 438 -10.74 17.96 -1.26
C ASP A 438 -10.36 16.50 -0.97
N ILE A 439 -10.14 16.18 0.31
CA ILE A 439 -9.82 14.82 0.75
C ILE A 439 -10.91 13.80 0.39
N PHE A 440 -12.14 14.25 0.14
CA PHE A 440 -13.27 13.39 -0.25
C PHE A 440 -13.35 13.11 -1.76
N GLN A 441 -12.51 13.76 -2.57
CA GLN A 441 -12.45 13.59 -4.01
C GLN A 441 -11.15 12.89 -4.42
N PRO A 442 -11.13 11.56 -4.57
CA PRO A 442 -9.92 10.82 -4.95
C PRO A 442 -9.39 11.24 -6.32
N ASP A 443 -8.08 11.14 -6.49
CA ASP A 443 -7.38 11.34 -7.75
C ASP A 443 -7.83 10.30 -8.80
N PRO A 444 -8.35 10.72 -9.97
CA PRO A 444 -8.80 9.80 -11.02
C PRO A 444 -7.67 8.91 -11.58
N ILE A 445 -6.47 9.45 -11.74
CA ILE A 445 -5.30 8.70 -12.23
C ILE A 445 -4.93 7.61 -11.22
N GLY A 446 -4.80 7.98 -9.95
CA GLY A 446 -4.54 7.03 -8.87
C GLY A 446 -5.62 5.96 -8.75
N CYS A 447 -6.88 6.31 -8.99
CA CYS A 447 -7.99 5.35 -9.05
C CYS A 447 -7.83 4.34 -10.19
N ALA A 448 -7.49 4.79 -11.40
CA ALA A 448 -7.28 3.91 -12.55
C ALA A 448 -6.11 2.96 -12.33
N LEU A 449 -4.96 3.49 -11.87
CA LEU A 449 -3.77 2.70 -11.58
C LEU A 449 -4.03 1.66 -10.47
N THR A 450 -4.75 2.05 -9.42
CA THR A 450 -5.07 1.11 -8.33
C THR A 450 -5.99 0.00 -8.78
N LYS A 451 -7.01 0.28 -9.59
CA LYS A 451 -7.88 -0.74 -10.17
C LYS A 451 -7.06 -1.77 -10.98
N LYS A 452 -6.17 -1.31 -11.85
CA LYS A 452 -5.31 -2.20 -12.64
C LYS A 452 -4.37 -3.04 -11.75
N ARG A 453 -3.78 -2.44 -10.72
CA ARG A 453 -2.95 -3.18 -9.74
C ARG A 453 -3.72 -4.30 -9.05
N VAL A 454 -4.98 -4.04 -8.67
CA VAL A 454 -5.85 -5.06 -8.07
C VAL A 454 -6.18 -6.16 -9.06
N GLU A 455 -6.54 -5.85 -10.31
CA GLU A 455 -6.76 -6.85 -11.36
C GLU A 455 -5.53 -7.74 -11.56
N CYS A 456 -4.33 -7.13 -11.68
CA CYS A 456 -3.08 -7.88 -11.81
C CYS A 456 -2.81 -8.79 -10.60
N GLY A 457 -3.04 -8.30 -9.37
CA GLY A 457 -2.87 -9.09 -8.16
C GLY A 457 -3.84 -10.26 -8.06
N LEU A 458 -5.12 -10.04 -8.41
CA LEU A 458 -6.13 -11.10 -8.48
C LEU A 458 -5.80 -12.14 -9.56
N TRP A 459 -5.35 -11.69 -10.73
CA TRP A 459 -4.92 -12.59 -11.80
C TRP A 459 -3.74 -13.46 -11.37
N LEU A 460 -2.71 -12.88 -10.73
CA LEU A 460 -1.56 -13.63 -10.20
C LEU A 460 -1.99 -14.69 -9.18
N LYS A 461 -2.96 -14.36 -8.34
CA LYS A 461 -3.52 -15.31 -7.38
C LYS A 461 -4.25 -16.45 -8.07
N ALA A 462 -5.13 -16.15 -9.04
CA ALA A 462 -5.83 -17.19 -9.81
C ALA A 462 -4.83 -18.12 -10.52
N ARG A 463 -3.78 -17.55 -11.14
CA ARG A 463 -2.71 -18.33 -11.78
C ARG A 463 -1.98 -19.26 -10.82
N ALA A 464 -1.67 -18.80 -9.62
CA ALA A 464 -1.01 -19.61 -8.61
C ALA A 464 -1.89 -20.79 -8.13
N LEU A 465 -3.20 -20.58 -7.98
CA LEU A 465 -4.14 -21.63 -7.60
C LEU A 465 -4.30 -22.67 -8.72
N MET A 466 -4.45 -22.24 -9.97
CA MET A 466 -4.53 -23.14 -11.13
C MET A 466 -3.29 -24.03 -11.28
N ASP A 467 -2.10 -23.45 -11.12
CA ASP A 467 -0.84 -24.22 -11.20
C ASP A 467 -0.76 -25.25 -10.04
N ALA A 468 -1.22 -24.90 -8.84
CA ALA A 468 -1.24 -25.80 -7.69
C ALA A 468 -2.25 -26.96 -7.86
N GLU A 469 -3.39 -26.74 -8.52
CA GLU A 469 -4.38 -27.76 -8.84
C GLU A 469 -3.92 -28.70 -9.98
N ALA A 470 -3.11 -28.16 -10.92
CA ALA A 470 -2.58 -28.92 -12.05
C ALA A 470 -1.39 -29.82 -11.66
N GLU A 471 -0.70 -29.55 -10.55
CA GLU A 471 0.33 -30.45 -10.02
C GLU A 471 -0.34 -31.62 -9.29
N PRO A 472 -0.31 -32.87 -9.85
CA PRO A 472 -0.85 -34.04 -9.14
C PRO A 472 -0.07 -34.20 -7.84
N ALA A 473 -0.78 -34.39 -6.74
CA ALA A 473 -0.20 -34.62 -5.42
C ALA A 473 0.89 -35.71 -5.52
N ALA A 474 2.12 -35.26 -5.66
CA ALA A 474 3.29 -36.12 -5.47
C ALA A 474 3.38 -36.42 -3.98
N ARG A 475 2.64 -37.43 -3.51
CA ARG A 475 2.76 -38.10 -2.21
C ARG A 475 3.24 -39.53 -2.38
#